data_a604ef8e9edb84201805a4199de9490a
#
_entry.id   a604ef8e9edb84201805a4199de9490a
#
_cell.length_a   1.000
_cell.length_b   1.000
_cell.length_c   1.000
_cell.angle_alpha   90.00
_cell.angle_beta   90.00
_cell.angle_gamma   90.00
#
_symmetry.space_group_name_H-M   'P 1'
#
loop_
_entity.id
_entity.type
_entity.pdbx_description
1 polymer ?
#
loop_
_entity_poly.entity_id
_entity_poly.type
_entity_poly.pdbx_seq_one_letter_code
_entity_poly.pdbx_strand_id
1 'polypeptide(L)'
;KVPTRNIEQLGDALNYLDDNAMSKGGDIINVLQRMGGVADRLDFRKAAALGSTFLSLGAAPEIAASASNAMVRELSIATMQSKRFFEGMNLLQLNPAEIEKQMTTDAMGTIQRVLEKVNNLPQDKRLSAMTMIFGKEFGDDAAKLANNLPELQRQLKLTSGSGANGSMQKESDINKDSLSAQWLLVKTGAQNTFSSLGETLRQPLMDILYTVKSVTGALRRWVEANPELTGTLMKASAVVAAVTVGL
;
A
#
# COMPACT_ATOMS: atom_id res chain seq x y z
N LYS A 1 -7.79 16.36 5.11
CA LYS A 1 -7.09 16.69 3.85
C LYS A 1 -5.75 15.97 3.83
N VAL A 2 -5.57 15.04 2.93
CA VAL A 2 -4.24 14.44 2.70
C VAL A 2 -3.37 15.51 2.05
N PRO A 3 -2.16 15.80 2.57
CA PRO A 3 -1.28 16.78 1.95
C PRO A 3 -0.93 16.39 0.52
N THR A 4 -0.91 17.35 -0.37
CA THR A 4 -0.56 17.20 -1.80
C THR A 4 0.72 16.37 -2.01
N ARG A 5 1.74 16.62 -1.21
CA ARG A 5 3.03 15.92 -1.28
C ARG A 5 2.89 14.41 -1.02
N ASN A 6 2.04 14.01 -0.07
CA ASN A 6 1.81 12.59 0.24
C ASN A 6 1.16 11.85 -0.93
N ILE A 7 0.38 12.57 -1.70
CA ILE A 7 -0.36 12.05 -2.83
C ILE A 7 0.57 11.84 -4.03
N GLU A 8 1.47 12.78 -4.31
CA GLU A 8 2.52 12.61 -5.32
C GLU A 8 3.42 11.43 -4.99
N GLN A 9 3.83 11.33 -3.74
CA GLN A 9 4.67 10.23 -3.26
C GLN A 9 3.95 8.88 -3.37
N LEU A 10 2.65 8.83 -3.13
CA LEU A 10 1.87 7.61 -3.33
C LEU A 10 1.81 7.24 -4.81
N GLY A 11 1.54 8.18 -5.69
CA GLY A 11 1.52 7.95 -7.14
C GLY A 11 2.86 7.43 -7.66
N ASP A 12 3.95 8.04 -7.25
CA ASP A 12 5.31 7.59 -7.59
C ASP A 12 5.60 6.19 -7.05
N ALA A 13 5.20 5.92 -5.81
CA ALA A 13 5.38 4.61 -5.18
C ALA A 13 4.61 3.52 -5.93
N LEU A 14 3.36 3.77 -6.28
CA LEU A 14 2.52 2.83 -7.03
C LEU A 14 3.11 2.52 -8.40
N ASN A 15 3.54 3.54 -9.12
CA ASN A 15 4.13 3.38 -10.43
C ASN A 15 5.46 2.61 -10.36
N TYR A 16 6.28 2.92 -9.38
CA TYR A 16 7.56 2.25 -9.21
C TYR A 16 7.41 0.79 -8.78
N LEU A 17 6.41 0.47 -7.95
CA LEU A 17 6.07 -0.91 -7.61
C LEU A 17 5.54 -1.68 -8.83
N ASP A 18 4.68 -1.07 -9.63
CA ASP A 18 4.16 -1.68 -10.86
C ASP A 18 5.29 -2.07 -11.81
N ASP A 19 6.30 -1.22 -11.94
CA ASP A 19 7.45 -1.43 -12.81
C ASP A 19 8.47 -2.43 -12.26
N ASN A 20 8.64 -2.53 -10.95
CA ASN A 20 9.76 -3.21 -10.32
C ASN A 20 9.37 -4.37 -9.39
N ALA A 21 8.09 -4.63 -9.20
CA ALA A 21 7.58 -5.74 -8.40
C ALA A 21 6.70 -6.66 -9.25
N MET A 22 6.40 -7.84 -8.74
CA MET A 22 5.49 -8.79 -9.42
C MET A 22 4.03 -8.41 -9.28
N SER A 23 3.70 -7.48 -8.38
CA SER A 23 2.35 -6.95 -8.21
C SER A 23 1.96 -6.02 -9.35
N LYS A 24 0.67 -5.80 -9.52
CA LYS A 24 0.12 -4.85 -10.50
C LYS A 24 -0.49 -3.65 -9.79
N GLY A 25 -0.30 -2.46 -10.36
CA GLY A 25 -0.76 -1.21 -9.79
C GLY A 25 -2.25 -1.22 -9.42
N GLY A 26 -3.09 -1.83 -10.26
CA GLY A 26 -4.52 -1.96 -10.00
C GLY A 26 -4.86 -2.82 -8.79
N ASP A 27 -4.10 -3.87 -8.58
CA ASP A 27 -4.28 -4.74 -7.41
C ASP A 27 -3.78 -4.06 -6.14
N ILE A 28 -2.69 -3.33 -6.20
CA ILE A 28 -2.18 -2.54 -5.07
C ILE A 28 -3.22 -1.49 -4.65
N ILE A 29 -3.81 -0.79 -5.59
CA ILE A 29 -4.87 0.19 -5.33
C ILE A 29 -6.08 -0.47 -4.67
N ASN A 30 -6.49 -1.64 -5.15
CA ASN A 30 -7.57 -2.42 -4.56
C ASN A 30 -7.26 -2.78 -3.10
N VAL A 31 -6.04 -3.21 -2.81
CA VAL A 31 -5.59 -3.50 -1.44
C VAL A 31 -5.68 -2.26 -0.56
N LEU A 32 -5.16 -1.12 -1.01
CA LEU A 32 -5.17 0.13 -0.25
C LEU A 32 -6.59 0.59 0.09
N GLN A 33 -7.52 0.44 -0.85
CA GLN A 33 -8.92 0.76 -0.61
C GLN A 33 -9.50 -0.11 0.50
N ARG A 34 -9.29 -1.41 0.43
CA ARG A 34 -9.79 -2.36 1.42
C ARG A 34 -9.16 -2.16 2.80
N MET A 35 -7.94 -1.67 2.85
CA MET A 35 -7.27 -1.32 4.10
C MET A 35 -7.89 -0.08 4.76
N GLY A 36 -8.41 0.87 3.97
CA GLY A 36 -9.05 2.07 4.52
C GLY A 36 -8.13 2.89 5.42
N GLY A 37 -8.60 3.22 6.62
CA GLY A 37 -7.83 4.01 7.59
C GLY A 37 -6.54 3.35 8.08
N VAL A 38 -6.40 2.02 7.95
CA VAL A 38 -5.17 1.31 8.29
C VAL A 38 -4.03 1.70 7.35
N ALA A 39 -4.32 1.93 6.07
CA ALA A 39 -3.32 2.40 5.12
C ALA A 39 -2.74 3.77 5.52
N ASP A 40 -3.57 4.65 6.04
CA ASP A 40 -3.15 5.95 6.56
C ASP A 40 -2.25 5.81 7.80
N ARG A 41 -2.61 4.92 8.71
CA ARG A 41 -1.80 4.64 9.92
C ARG A 41 -0.41 4.10 9.61
N LEU A 42 -0.27 3.33 8.53
CA LEU A 42 1.02 2.80 8.07
C LEU A 42 1.85 3.80 7.27
N ASP A 43 1.31 4.92 6.83
CA ASP A 43 1.74 5.70 5.67
C ASP A 43 1.36 4.96 4.37
N PHE A 44 0.72 5.66 3.45
CA PHE A 44 0.21 5.07 2.20
C PHE A 44 1.28 4.35 1.37
N ARG A 45 2.50 4.87 1.34
CA ARG A 45 3.62 4.25 0.60
C ARG A 45 4.03 2.92 1.22
N LYS A 46 4.13 2.88 2.54
CA LYS A 46 4.46 1.66 3.29
C LYS A 46 3.34 0.65 3.21
N ALA A 47 2.09 1.11 3.29
CA ALA A 47 0.92 0.26 3.07
C ALA A 47 0.91 -0.33 1.65
N ALA A 48 1.24 0.46 0.63
CA ALA A 48 1.37 0.00 -0.74
C ALA A 48 2.45 -1.08 -0.87
N ALA A 49 3.60 -0.90 -0.23
CA ALA A 49 4.68 -1.89 -0.22
C ALA A 49 4.28 -3.19 0.48
N LEU A 50 3.60 -3.10 1.60
CA LEU A 50 3.09 -4.28 2.32
C LEU A 50 2.07 -5.05 1.49
N GLY A 51 1.08 -4.34 0.94
CA GLY A 51 0.07 -4.93 0.06
C GLY A 51 0.68 -5.55 -1.19
N SER A 52 1.58 -4.83 -1.84
CA SER A 52 2.32 -5.31 -3.01
C SER A 52 3.14 -6.57 -2.71
N THR A 53 3.75 -6.64 -1.54
CA THR A 53 4.51 -7.84 -1.13
C THR A 53 3.58 -9.05 -1.01
N PHE A 54 2.44 -8.92 -0.34
CA PHE A 54 1.45 -10.01 -0.27
C PHE A 54 0.99 -10.44 -1.66
N LEU A 55 0.70 -9.50 -2.54
CA LEU A 55 0.31 -9.77 -3.92
C LEU A 55 1.41 -10.52 -4.68
N SER A 56 2.67 -10.09 -4.51
CA SER A 56 3.83 -10.74 -5.12
C SER A 56 4.03 -12.18 -4.63
N LEU A 57 3.58 -12.48 -3.41
CA LEU A 57 3.62 -13.82 -2.83
C LEU A 57 2.39 -14.66 -3.21
N GLY A 58 1.52 -14.16 -4.07
CA GLY A 58 0.38 -14.88 -4.62
C GLY A 58 -0.95 -14.66 -3.91
N ALA A 59 -1.04 -13.75 -2.94
CA ALA A 59 -2.31 -13.44 -2.29
C ALA A 59 -3.25 -12.69 -3.24
N ALA A 60 -4.54 -12.98 -3.15
CA ALA A 60 -5.56 -12.15 -3.78
C ALA A 60 -5.65 -10.78 -3.08
N PRO A 61 -6.12 -9.71 -3.76
CA PRO A 61 -6.20 -8.38 -3.16
C PRO A 61 -6.98 -8.31 -1.84
N GLU A 62 -8.09 -9.01 -1.74
CA GLU A 62 -8.89 -9.08 -0.51
C GLU A 62 -8.13 -9.75 0.64
N ILE A 63 -7.34 -10.77 0.36
CA ILE A 63 -6.52 -11.46 1.35
C ILE A 63 -5.34 -10.58 1.78
N ALA A 64 -4.67 -9.96 0.82
CA ALA A 64 -3.58 -9.02 1.10
C ALA A 64 -4.04 -7.88 2.03
N ALA A 65 -5.20 -7.31 1.76
CA ALA A 65 -5.79 -6.26 2.58
C ALA A 65 -6.19 -6.76 3.97
N SER A 66 -6.88 -7.89 4.05
CA SER A 66 -7.34 -8.47 5.31
C SER A 66 -6.18 -8.87 6.21
N ALA A 67 -5.14 -9.48 5.65
CA ALA A 67 -3.93 -9.85 6.38
C ALA A 67 -3.19 -8.61 6.89
N SER A 68 -3.03 -7.58 6.05
CA SER A 68 -2.43 -6.31 6.45
C SER A 68 -3.20 -5.64 7.58
N ASN A 69 -4.52 -5.58 7.47
CA ASN A 69 -5.38 -5.02 8.51
C ASN A 69 -5.30 -5.81 9.82
N ALA A 70 -5.28 -7.14 9.74
CA ALA A 70 -5.15 -7.99 10.92
C ALA A 70 -3.80 -7.75 11.61
N MET A 71 -2.71 -7.67 10.88
CA MET A 71 -1.39 -7.42 11.45
C MET A 71 -1.34 -6.08 12.20
N VAL A 72 -1.86 -5.03 11.61
CA VAL A 72 -1.91 -3.71 12.26
C VAL A 72 -2.84 -3.72 13.46
N ARG A 73 -4.03 -4.26 13.32
CA ARG A 73 -5.04 -4.30 14.39
C ARG A 73 -4.54 -5.10 15.60
N GLU A 74 -4.08 -6.33 15.36
CA GLU A 74 -3.68 -7.22 16.46
C GLU A 74 -2.50 -6.67 17.24
N LEU A 75 -1.52 -6.08 16.56
CA LEU A 75 -0.37 -5.47 17.23
C LEU A 75 -0.72 -4.15 17.93
N SER A 76 -1.70 -3.41 17.40
CA SER A 76 -2.13 -2.13 17.98
C SER A 76 -2.87 -2.29 19.31
N ILE A 77 -3.44 -3.47 19.58
CA ILE A 77 -4.13 -3.78 20.83
C ILE A 77 -3.40 -4.89 21.61
N ALA A 78 -2.09 -4.95 21.50
CA ALA A 78 -1.27 -6.05 22.02
C ALA A 78 -1.47 -6.33 23.53
N THR A 79 -1.76 -5.32 24.33
CA THR A 79 -2.01 -5.49 25.78
C THR A 79 -3.42 -6.01 26.11
N MET A 80 -4.33 -5.97 25.14
CA MET A 80 -5.75 -6.35 25.29
C MET A 80 -6.07 -7.69 24.62
N GLN A 81 -5.07 -8.50 24.40
CA GLN A 81 -5.15 -9.75 23.66
C GLN A 81 -5.42 -10.98 24.53
N SER A 82 -5.69 -12.11 23.87
CA SER A 82 -5.92 -13.40 24.49
C SER A 82 -4.61 -14.03 25.00
N LYS A 83 -4.74 -15.06 25.84
CA LYS A 83 -3.62 -15.87 26.31
C LYS A 83 -2.75 -16.42 25.17
N ARG A 84 -3.39 -16.85 24.09
CA ARG A 84 -2.68 -17.36 22.89
C ARG A 84 -1.70 -16.31 22.33
N PHE A 85 -2.14 -15.07 22.21
CA PHE A 85 -1.32 -13.96 21.73
C PHE A 85 -0.12 -13.72 22.66
N PHE A 86 -0.35 -13.69 23.98
CA PHE A 86 0.72 -13.50 24.95
C PHE A 86 1.74 -14.64 24.94
N GLU A 87 1.29 -15.87 24.73
CA GLU A 87 2.19 -17.02 24.55
C GLU A 87 3.06 -16.84 23.28
N GLY A 88 2.48 -16.36 22.20
CA GLY A 88 3.20 -16.04 20.96
C GLY A 88 4.23 -14.94 21.17
N MET A 89 3.85 -13.85 21.84
CA MET A 89 4.77 -12.76 22.17
C MET A 89 5.92 -13.23 23.06
N ASN A 90 5.63 -14.05 24.04
CA ASN A 90 6.65 -14.63 24.93
C ASN A 90 7.62 -15.54 24.17
N LEU A 91 7.11 -16.34 23.24
CA LEU A 91 7.92 -17.18 22.37
C LEU A 91 8.90 -16.34 21.53
N LEU A 92 8.48 -15.17 21.09
CA LEU A 92 9.31 -14.23 20.31
C LEU A 92 10.15 -13.31 21.21
N GLN A 93 10.04 -13.41 22.52
CA GLN A 93 10.70 -12.52 23.48
C GLN A 93 10.34 -11.05 23.28
N LEU A 94 9.08 -10.78 22.96
CA LEU A 94 8.54 -9.46 22.76
C LEU A 94 7.61 -9.05 23.89
N ASN A 95 7.69 -7.78 24.30
CA ASN A 95 6.81 -7.21 25.32
C ASN A 95 5.56 -6.61 24.65
N PRO A 96 4.34 -7.10 24.99
CA PRO A 96 3.11 -6.57 24.38
C PRO A 96 2.93 -5.07 24.59
N ALA A 97 3.26 -4.51 25.74
CA ALA A 97 3.13 -3.09 26.02
C ALA A 97 4.04 -2.23 25.12
N GLU A 98 5.27 -2.69 24.89
CA GLU A 98 6.19 -2.02 23.98
C GLU A 98 5.72 -2.11 22.53
N ILE A 99 5.24 -3.26 22.09
CA ILE A 99 4.71 -3.44 20.75
C ILE A 99 3.52 -2.49 20.50
N GLU A 100 2.57 -2.45 21.41
CA GLU A 100 1.42 -1.55 21.31
C GLU A 100 1.85 -0.08 21.22
N LYS A 101 2.78 0.34 22.06
CA LYS A 101 3.32 1.70 22.04
C LYS A 101 4.04 2.02 20.71
N GLN A 102 4.88 1.11 20.25
CA GLN A 102 5.62 1.29 19.01
C GLN A 102 4.73 1.33 17.78
N MET A 103 3.59 0.63 17.81
CA MET A 103 2.59 0.72 16.72
C MET A 103 2.02 2.13 16.55
N THR A 104 2.02 2.96 17.59
CA THR A 104 1.55 4.34 17.48
C THR A 104 2.55 5.28 16.83
N THR A 105 3.84 4.96 16.87
CA THR A 105 4.92 5.81 16.36
C THR A 105 5.55 5.31 15.07
N ASP A 106 5.69 3.99 14.92
CA ASP A 106 6.32 3.35 13.77
C ASP A 106 5.68 1.97 13.54
N ALA A 107 4.49 1.97 12.98
CA ALA A 107 3.74 0.73 12.77
C ALA A 107 4.48 -0.24 11.84
N MET A 108 5.00 0.23 10.71
CA MET A 108 5.69 -0.63 9.76
C MET A 108 7.00 -1.20 10.32
N GLY A 109 7.79 -0.38 11.01
CA GLY A 109 9.00 -0.84 11.67
C GLY A 109 8.72 -1.86 12.76
N THR A 110 7.61 -1.71 13.48
CA THR A 110 7.16 -2.68 14.51
C THR A 110 6.77 -4.00 13.88
N ILE A 111 6.00 -3.99 12.78
CA ILE A 111 5.66 -5.19 12.00
C ILE A 111 6.93 -5.91 11.55
N GLN A 112 7.88 -5.19 10.98
CA GLN A 112 9.16 -5.77 10.55
C GLN A 112 9.92 -6.42 11.70
N ARG A 113 9.91 -5.80 12.88
CA ARG A 113 10.59 -6.34 14.05
C ARG A 113 9.96 -7.65 14.51
N VAL A 114 8.63 -7.73 14.50
CA VAL A 114 7.93 -8.99 14.82
C VAL A 114 8.30 -10.07 13.80
N LEU A 115 8.32 -9.75 12.51
CA LEU A 115 8.70 -10.69 11.44
C LEU A 115 10.17 -11.13 11.57
N GLU A 116 11.08 -10.25 11.94
CA GLU A 116 12.49 -10.59 12.20
C GLU A 116 12.62 -11.57 13.36
N LYS A 117 11.89 -11.36 14.44
CA LYS A 117 11.88 -12.28 15.58
C LYS A 117 11.35 -13.65 15.20
N VAL A 118 10.33 -13.72 14.36
CA VAL A 118 9.81 -14.97 13.81
C VAL A 118 10.88 -15.68 12.98
N ASN A 119 11.64 -14.97 12.18
CA ASN A 119 12.72 -15.54 11.38
C ASN A 119 13.88 -16.09 12.20
N ASN A 120 14.03 -15.69 13.45
CA ASN A 120 14.99 -16.26 14.38
C ASN A 120 14.54 -17.61 14.93
N LEU A 121 13.29 -17.99 14.75
CA LEU A 121 12.76 -19.31 15.12
C LEU A 121 13.11 -20.35 14.05
N PRO A 122 13.23 -21.64 14.45
CA PRO A 122 13.26 -22.72 13.47
C PRO A 122 12.04 -22.64 12.53
N GLN A 123 12.23 -23.00 11.27
CA GLN A 123 11.20 -22.85 10.24
C GLN A 123 9.89 -23.56 10.59
N ASP A 124 9.97 -24.73 11.24
CA ASP A 124 8.81 -25.50 11.68
C ASP A 124 7.97 -24.81 12.77
N LYS A 125 8.54 -23.81 13.47
CA LYS A 125 7.85 -23.05 14.53
C LYS A 125 7.28 -21.71 14.06
N ARG A 126 7.64 -21.25 12.87
CA ARG A 126 7.23 -19.92 12.38
C ARG A 126 5.72 -19.81 12.15
N LEU A 127 5.12 -20.83 11.54
CA LEU A 127 3.67 -20.88 11.34
C LEU A 127 2.92 -20.86 12.66
N SER A 128 3.36 -21.66 13.63
CA SER A 128 2.76 -21.71 14.97
C SER A 128 2.83 -20.35 15.66
N ALA A 129 3.98 -19.71 15.64
CA ALA A 129 4.16 -18.38 16.23
C ALA A 129 3.25 -17.33 15.58
N MET A 130 3.16 -17.33 14.25
CA MET A 130 2.30 -16.40 13.53
C MET A 130 0.82 -16.66 13.78
N THR A 131 0.43 -17.93 13.92
CA THR A 131 -0.95 -18.31 14.27
C THR A 131 -1.30 -17.88 15.70
N MET A 132 -0.36 -17.98 16.64
CA MET A 132 -0.55 -17.50 18.01
C MET A 132 -0.80 -15.98 18.06
N ILE A 133 -0.11 -15.23 17.23
CA ILE A 133 -0.19 -13.77 17.24
C ILE A 133 -1.36 -13.25 16.38
N PHE A 134 -1.54 -13.76 15.17
CA PHE A 134 -2.49 -13.22 14.19
C PHE A 134 -3.75 -14.08 13.99
N GLY A 135 -3.82 -15.26 14.62
CA GLY A 135 -4.96 -16.15 14.52
C GLY A 135 -4.85 -17.13 13.36
N LYS A 136 -5.75 -18.11 13.35
CA LYS A 136 -5.77 -19.17 12.34
C LYS A 136 -6.02 -18.66 10.92
N GLU A 137 -6.81 -17.61 10.79
CA GLU A 137 -7.17 -17.04 9.49
C GLU A 137 -5.98 -16.41 8.78
N PHE A 138 -5.11 -15.72 9.53
CA PHE A 138 -4.01 -14.92 8.97
C PHE A 138 -2.62 -15.44 9.32
N GLY A 139 -2.53 -16.49 10.11
CA GLY A 139 -1.23 -17.06 10.50
C GLY A 139 -0.41 -17.54 9.33
N ASP A 140 -1.04 -18.18 8.34
CA ASP A 140 -0.38 -18.64 7.11
C ASP A 140 0.17 -17.48 6.30
N ASP A 141 -0.61 -16.43 6.11
CA ASP A 141 -0.20 -15.25 5.34
C ASP A 141 0.95 -14.52 6.03
N ALA A 142 0.86 -14.34 7.34
CA ALA A 142 1.92 -13.71 8.13
C ALA A 142 3.20 -14.56 8.15
N ALA A 143 3.10 -15.88 8.23
CA ALA A 143 4.24 -16.78 8.15
C ALA A 143 4.92 -16.72 6.78
N LYS A 144 4.15 -16.67 5.72
CA LYS A 144 4.65 -16.52 4.36
C LYS A 144 5.39 -15.19 4.18
N LEU A 145 4.84 -14.11 4.74
CA LEU A 145 5.50 -12.81 4.74
C LEU A 145 6.81 -12.85 5.54
N ALA A 146 6.82 -13.46 6.73
CA ALA A 146 8.03 -13.62 7.54
C ALA A 146 9.11 -14.42 6.81
N ASN A 147 8.74 -15.49 6.10
CA ASN A 147 9.67 -16.27 5.29
C ASN A 147 10.21 -15.51 4.08
N ASN A 148 9.57 -14.41 3.70
CA ASN A 148 9.95 -13.55 2.58
C ASN A 148 10.23 -12.11 3.03
N LEU A 149 10.72 -11.93 4.24
CA LEU A 149 11.04 -10.61 4.79
C LEU A 149 11.96 -9.77 3.89
N PRO A 150 13.00 -10.33 3.25
CA PRO A 150 13.82 -9.56 2.30
C PRO A 150 13.01 -8.95 1.15
N GLU A 151 11.99 -9.62 0.65
CA GLU A 151 11.12 -9.09 -0.39
C GLU A 151 10.29 -7.91 0.11
N LEU A 152 9.74 -8.00 1.33
CA LEU A 152 9.08 -6.86 1.97
C LEU A 152 10.03 -5.67 2.12
N GLN A 153 11.23 -5.90 2.61
CA GLN A 153 12.25 -4.86 2.78
C GLN A 153 12.64 -4.24 1.44
N ARG A 154 12.78 -5.05 0.39
CA ARG A 154 13.05 -4.58 -0.96
C ARG A 154 11.94 -3.65 -1.46
N GLN A 155 10.69 -4.06 -1.33
CA GLN A 155 9.55 -3.26 -1.79
C GLN A 155 9.34 -1.99 -0.95
N LEU A 156 9.62 -2.03 0.35
CA LEU A 156 9.64 -0.83 1.19
C LEU A 156 10.70 0.19 0.70
N LYS A 157 11.86 -0.28 0.28
CA LYS A 157 12.89 0.58 -0.33
C LYS A 157 12.43 1.17 -1.66
N LEU A 158 11.73 0.39 -2.49
CA LEU A 158 11.18 0.88 -3.76
C LEU A 158 10.24 2.06 -3.55
N THR A 159 9.46 2.06 -2.46
CA THR A 159 8.50 3.13 -2.17
C THR A 159 9.08 4.33 -1.43
N SER A 160 10.21 4.17 -0.77
CA SER A 160 10.85 5.22 0.06
C SER A 160 12.14 5.76 -0.53
N GLY A 161 12.72 5.08 -1.53
CA GLY A 161 13.99 5.46 -2.15
C GLY A 161 13.84 6.58 -3.17
N SER A 162 14.97 7.20 -3.51
CA SER A 162 15.03 8.23 -4.56
C SER A 162 14.63 7.70 -5.94
N GLY A 163 14.73 6.40 -6.17
CA GLY A 163 14.31 5.75 -7.41
C GLY A 163 12.81 5.80 -7.66
N ALA A 164 11.99 5.78 -6.61
CA ALA A 164 10.54 5.91 -6.72
C ALA A 164 10.11 7.37 -6.92
N ASN A 165 10.87 8.33 -6.38
CA ASN A 165 10.53 9.73 -6.49
C ASN A 165 10.60 10.18 -7.96
N GLY A 166 9.51 10.75 -8.45
CA GLY A 166 9.41 11.22 -9.83
C GLY A 166 9.20 10.13 -10.87
N SER A 167 8.90 8.89 -10.48
CA SER A 167 8.68 7.79 -11.44
C SER A 167 7.50 8.04 -12.38
N MET A 168 6.43 8.62 -11.88
CA MET A 168 5.29 9.04 -12.71
C MET A 168 5.70 10.12 -13.71
N GLN A 169 6.57 11.02 -13.32
CA GLN A 169 7.10 12.06 -14.20
C GLN A 169 7.92 11.46 -15.33
N LYS A 170 8.79 10.52 -15.02
CA LYS A 170 9.61 9.83 -16.03
C LYS A 170 8.75 9.10 -17.06
N GLU A 171 7.71 8.43 -16.61
CA GLU A 171 6.77 7.74 -17.49
C GLU A 171 5.96 8.72 -18.35
N SER A 172 5.55 9.84 -17.77
CA SER A 172 4.89 10.93 -18.48
C SER A 172 5.80 11.51 -19.57
N ASP A 173 7.07 11.68 -19.31
CA ASP A 173 8.04 12.22 -20.28
C ASP A 173 8.29 11.26 -21.46
N ILE A 174 8.21 9.95 -21.24
CA ILE A 174 8.36 8.93 -22.27
C ILE A 174 7.15 8.90 -23.23
N ASN A 175 5.97 9.23 -22.74
CA ASN A 175 4.71 9.18 -23.49
C ASN A 175 4.13 10.58 -23.76
N LYS A 176 4.97 11.53 -24.09
CA LYS A 176 4.64 12.97 -24.16
C LYS A 176 3.37 13.34 -24.89
N ASP A 177 3.08 12.73 -26.03
CA ASP A 177 2.00 13.20 -26.91
C ASP A 177 0.60 12.72 -26.48
N SER A 178 0.50 11.58 -25.82
CA SER A 178 -0.79 11.06 -25.36
C SER A 178 -1.08 11.39 -23.90
N LEU A 179 -0.04 11.42 -23.07
CA LEU A 179 -0.18 11.72 -21.64
C LEU A 179 -0.40 13.19 -21.34
N SER A 180 0.22 14.12 -22.07
CA SER A 180 0.10 15.55 -21.80
C SER A 180 -1.34 16.05 -21.91
N ALA A 181 -2.11 15.57 -22.89
CA ALA A 181 -3.52 15.92 -23.04
C ALA A 181 -4.36 15.36 -21.88
N GLN A 182 -4.09 14.14 -21.45
CA GLN A 182 -4.80 13.49 -20.35
C GLN A 182 -4.48 14.13 -19.00
N TRP A 183 -3.21 14.50 -18.78
CA TRP A 183 -2.80 15.24 -17.61
C TRP A 183 -3.46 16.62 -17.53
N LEU A 184 -3.65 17.28 -18.68
CA LEU A 184 -4.33 18.56 -18.75
C LEU A 184 -5.80 18.44 -18.33
N LEU A 185 -6.48 17.38 -18.75
CA LEU A 185 -7.85 17.08 -18.34
C LEU A 185 -7.96 16.85 -16.84
N VAL A 186 -7.04 16.09 -16.28
CA VAL A 186 -6.97 15.84 -14.83
C VAL A 186 -6.73 17.13 -14.06
N LYS A 187 -5.81 17.96 -14.52
CA LYS A 187 -5.53 19.27 -13.94
C LYS A 187 -6.78 20.16 -13.90
N THR A 188 -7.49 20.27 -15.03
CA THR A 188 -8.71 21.06 -15.12
C THR A 188 -9.78 20.51 -14.17
N GLY A 189 -9.96 19.22 -14.12
CA GLY A 189 -10.85 18.56 -13.18
C GLY A 189 -10.48 18.82 -11.73
N ALA A 190 -9.19 18.75 -11.39
CA ALA A 190 -8.69 19.02 -10.03
C ALA A 190 -8.97 20.45 -9.58
N GLN A 191 -8.74 21.43 -10.42
CA GLN A 191 -9.01 22.84 -10.10
C GLN A 191 -10.47 23.09 -9.76
N ASN A 192 -11.38 22.38 -10.44
CA ASN A 192 -12.80 22.58 -10.26
C ASN A 192 -13.40 21.78 -9.10
N THR A 193 -12.72 20.76 -8.62
CA THR A 193 -13.32 19.75 -7.74
C THR A 193 -12.51 19.36 -6.52
N PHE A 194 -11.51 20.14 -6.11
CA PHE A 194 -10.72 19.87 -4.91
C PHE A 194 -11.56 19.72 -3.63
N SER A 195 -12.77 20.27 -3.64
CA SER A 195 -13.73 20.20 -2.51
C SER A 195 -14.72 19.06 -2.64
N SER A 196 -14.88 18.44 -3.81
CA SER A 196 -15.79 17.34 -4.06
C SER A 196 -15.03 16.06 -4.39
N LEU A 197 -15.56 14.93 -3.97
CA LEU A 197 -14.95 13.63 -4.17
C LEU A 197 -15.20 13.14 -5.60
N GLY A 198 -14.18 12.75 -6.22
CA GLY A 198 -13.92 11.81 -7.27
C GLY A 198 -14.79 11.63 -8.49
N GLU A 199 -16.08 11.83 -8.45
CA GLU A 199 -16.95 11.58 -9.61
C GLU A 199 -16.58 12.46 -10.81
N THR A 200 -16.31 13.72 -10.56
CA THR A 200 -15.94 14.70 -11.59
C THR A 200 -14.56 14.46 -12.19
N LEU A 201 -13.68 13.81 -11.45
CA LEU A 201 -12.33 13.47 -11.89
C LEU A 201 -12.22 12.05 -12.45
N ARG A 202 -13.27 11.25 -12.29
CA ARG A 202 -13.26 9.84 -12.67
C ARG A 202 -12.99 9.66 -14.16
N GLN A 203 -13.68 10.39 -15.02
CA GLN A 203 -13.49 10.27 -16.46
C GLN A 203 -12.09 10.71 -16.90
N PRO A 204 -11.54 11.84 -16.45
CA PRO A 204 -10.15 12.18 -16.73
C PRO A 204 -9.14 11.12 -16.29
N LEU A 205 -9.31 10.51 -15.12
CA LEU A 205 -8.44 9.41 -14.71
C LEU A 205 -8.59 8.19 -15.58
N MET A 206 -9.82 7.82 -15.91
CA MET A 206 -10.07 6.72 -16.84
C MET A 206 -9.37 6.96 -18.17
N ASP A 207 -9.43 8.18 -18.70
CA ASP A 207 -8.77 8.53 -19.95
C ASP A 207 -7.24 8.41 -19.85
N ILE A 208 -6.65 8.85 -18.73
CA ILE A 208 -5.22 8.65 -18.45
C ILE A 208 -4.88 7.17 -18.39
N LEU A 209 -5.68 6.39 -17.67
CA LEU A 209 -5.46 4.95 -17.50
C LEU A 209 -5.55 4.19 -18.83
N TYR A 210 -6.36 4.66 -19.79
CA TYR A 210 -6.44 4.07 -21.12
C TYR A 210 -5.18 4.31 -21.96
N THR A 211 -4.43 5.35 -21.68
CA THR A 211 -3.23 5.72 -22.43
C THR A 211 -1.92 5.19 -21.85
N VAL A 212 -1.91 4.81 -20.57
CA VAL A 212 -0.73 4.25 -19.89
C VAL A 212 -0.62 2.76 -20.17
N LYS A 213 0.50 2.31 -20.71
CA LYS A 213 0.70 0.91 -21.11
C LYS A 213 0.70 -0.08 -19.95
N SER A 214 1.12 0.33 -18.76
CA SER A 214 1.14 -0.49 -17.55
C SER A 214 -0.24 -0.73 -16.94
N VAL A 215 -1.27 -0.02 -17.41
CA VAL A 215 -2.62 -0.12 -16.86
C VAL A 215 -3.37 -1.29 -17.46
N THR A 216 -3.73 -2.24 -16.60
CA THR A 216 -4.48 -3.43 -16.99
C THR A 216 -5.98 -3.16 -17.07
N GLY A 217 -6.73 -4.03 -17.77
CA GLY A 217 -8.19 -4.00 -17.77
C GLY A 217 -8.79 -4.16 -16.36
N ALA A 218 -8.09 -4.85 -15.47
CA ALA A 218 -8.47 -4.99 -14.07
C ALA A 218 -8.48 -3.63 -13.35
N LEU A 219 -7.46 -2.80 -13.56
CA LEU A 219 -7.40 -1.45 -12.98
C LEU A 219 -8.55 -0.58 -13.47
N ARG A 220 -8.87 -0.64 -14.75
CA ARG A 220 -9.99 0.12 -15.31
C ARG A 220 -11.31 -0.27 -14.66
N ARG A 221 -11.59 -1.58 -14.58
CA ARG A 221 -12.81 -2.08 -13.92
C ARG A 221 -12.85 -1.66 -12.45
N TRP A 222 -11.72 -1.69 -11.79
CA TRP A 222 -11.63 -1.25 -10.41
C TRP A 222 -11.94 0.23 -10.24
N VAL A 223 -11.36 1.08 -11.09
CA VAL A 223 -11.63 2.54 -11.08
C VAL A 223 -13.12 2.82 -11.30
N GLU A 224 -13.77 2.08 -12.19
CA GLU A 224 -15.20 2.20 -12.44
C GLU A 224 -16.05 1.79 -11.22
N ALA A 225 -15.62 0.77 -10.51
CA ALA A 225 -16.33 0.23 -9.36
C ALA A 225 -16.09 1.00 -8.06
N ASN A 226 -15.05 1.84 -7.98
CA ASN A 226 -14.60 2.48 -6.74
C ASN A 226 -14.38 3.99 -6.90
N PRO A 227 -15.46 4.77 -7.15
CA PRO A 227 -15.33 6.19 -7.46
C PRO A 227 -14.74 7.05 -6.33
N GLU A 228 -15.00 6.71 -5.07
CA GLU A 228 -14.50 7.49 -3.92
C GLU A 228 -12.98 7.41 -3.78
N LEU A 229 -12.44 6.20 -3.76
CA LEU A 229 -11.00 6.03 -3.68
C LEU A 229 -10.31 6.50 -4.96
N THR A 230 -10.94 6.26 -6.09
CA THR A 230 -10.50 6.81 -7.38
C THR A 230 -10.37 8.32 -7.29
N GLY A 231 -11.34 9.00 -6.69
CA GLY A 231 -11.28 10.44 -6.48
C GLY A 231 -10.11 10.90 -5.63
N THR A 232 -9.79 10.15 -4.60
CA THR A 232 -8.63 10.44 -3.73
C THR A 232 -7.31 10.27 -4.49
N LEU A 233 -7.16 9.19 -5.21
CA LEU A 233 -5.99 8.91 -6.05
C LEU A 233 -5.90 9.88 -7.22
N MET A 234 -7.03 10.35 -7.73
CA MET A 234 -7.09 11.34 -8.78
C MET A 234 -6.65 12.72 -8.33
N LYS A 235 -7.01 13.13 -7.15
CA LYS A 235 -6.46 14.36 -6.59
C LYS A 235 -4.94 14.28 -6.53
N ALA A 236 -4.41 13.11 -6.24
CA ALA A 236 -3.01 12.83 -6.27
C ALA A 236 -2.40 13.03 -7.64
N SER A 237 -2.93 12.32 -8.60
CA SER A 237 -2.47 12.38 -9.99
C SER A 237 -2.66 13.77 -10.58
N ALA A 238 -3.76 14.44 -10.26
CA ALA A 238 -4.05 15.79 -10.71
C ALA A 238 -3.06 16.82 -10.17
N VAL A 239 -2.61 16.66 -8.94
CA VAL A 239 -1.60 17.56 -8.35
C VAL A 239 -0.24 17.32 -8.99
N VAL A 240 0.15 16.09 -9.20
CA VAL A 240 1.38 15.75 -9.93
C VAL A 240 1.32 16.35 -11.34
N ALA A 241 0.20 16.19 -12.03
CA ALA A 241 -0.01 16.77 -13.34
C ALA A 241 0.06 18.30 -13.34
N ALA A 242 -0.53 18.96 -12.36
CA ALA A 242 -0.47 20.41 -12.20
C ALA A 242 0.96 20.91 -12.02
N VAL A 243 1.76 20.21 -11.23
CA VAL A 243 3.19 20.52 -11.02
C VAL A 243 3.99 20.28 -12.30
N THR A 244 3.68 19.22 -13.05
CA THR A 244 4.39 18.84 -14.28
C THR A 244 4.09 19.77 -15.46
N VAL A 245 2.91 20.32 -15.55
CA VAL A 245 2.48 21.17 -16.66
C VAL A 245 2.78 22.65 -16.39
N GLY A 246 3.48 22.97 -15.30
CA GLY A 246 3.98 24.32 -15.05
C GLY A 246 2.94 25.29 -14.52
N LEU A 247 2.13 24.85 -13.63
CA LEU A 247 1.30 25.74 -12.81
C LEU A 247 2.08 26.36 -11.70
#